data_7642534239c1fdd5bbca37a5e70f7642
#
_entry.id   7642534239c1fdd5bbca37a5e70f7642
#
_cell.length_a   1.000
_cell.length_b   1.000
_cell.length_c   1.000
_cell.angle_alpha   90.00
_cell.angle_beta   90.00
_cell.angle_gamma   90.00
#
_symmetry.space_group_name_H-M   'P 1'
#
loop_
_entity.id
_entity.type
_entity.pdbx_description
1 polymer ?
#
loop_
_entity_poly.entity_id
_entity_poly.type
_entity_poly.pdbx_seq_one_letter_code
_entity_poly.pdbx_strand_id
1 'polypeptide(L)'
;SMHGAEAPPGFEQMRLVLLQHGGLASLTGKTGLAMLRHRQGPIVAVVDPDHAGQSLQQITGIDRDVPVVADLPAAMAFAPEVAVIGLAPSGGRLPDHVRRDVLAALRSGLHLASGLHTQLAEDPELASARCADRWIWDLRREPAGVGVAQARAAQLECHRLLAVGTDMAVGKMSACLALLEAAELRSRPARFVGTGQAGILISGEGVALDAVRVDYAAGAVEAAVLRAAAGLPRDGLVLVEGQGSLCHPASTATLPLLRGTQPTALLLVHRAGQSTIERMPQIPLPDLRDLVPT
;
A
#
# COMPACT_ATOMS: atom_id res chain seq x y z
N SER A 1 20.26 2.19 11.46
CA SER A 1 18.96 2.27 12.10
C SER A 1 17.90 1.65 11.20
N MET A 2 17.20 0.66 11.68
CA MET A 2 16.20 -0.11 10.94
C MET A 2 14.84 0.58 10.90
N HIS A 3 14.77 1.90 10.86
CA HIS A 3 13.54 2.66 11.01
C HIS A 3 13.31 3.67 9.88
N GLY A 4 13.76 3.32 8.67
CA GLY A 4 13.45 4.11 7.48
C GLY A 4 12.02 3.93 7.02
N ALA A 5 11.57 4.80 6.11
CA ALA A 5 10.28 4.66 5.44
C ALA A 5 10.25 3.47 4.46
N GLU A 6 11.42 2.99 4.07
CA GLU A 6 11.56 1.88 3.12
C GLU A 6 11.17 0.54 3.74
N ALA A 7 10.61 -0.33 2.92
CA ALA A 7 10.27 -1.68 3.36
C ALA A 7 11.51 -2.46 3.80
N PRO A 8 11.43 -3.21 4.90
CA PRO A 8 12.51 -4.11 5.29
C PRO A 8 12.80 -5.12 4.19
N PRO A 9 14.08 -5.49 3.99
CA PRO A 9 14.44 -6.46 2.96
C PRO A 9 13.69 -7.79 3.11
N GLY A 10 13.15 -8.29 2.00
CA GLY A 10 12.43 -9.55 1.96
C GLY A 10 10.99 -9.50 2.49
N PHE A 11 10.48 -8.31 2.81
CA PHE A 11 9.12 -8.16 3.37
C PHE A 11 8.06 -8.83 2.48
N GLU A 12 8.17 -8.74 1.17
CA GLU A 12 7.21 -9.29 0.22
C GLU A 12 7.08 -10.82 0.29
N GLN A 13 8.04 -11.51 0.91
CA GLN A 13 8.03 -12.97 1.07
C GLN A 13 7.83 -13.43 2.51
N MET A 14 7.76 -12.50 3.47
CA MET A 14 7.60 -12.85 4.88
C MET A 14 6.18 -13.33 5.18
N ARG A 15 6.07 -14.25 6.14
CA ARG A 15 4.78 -14.78 6.61
C ARG A 15 4.09 -13.75 7.51
N LEU A 16 2.95 -13.27 7.07
CA LEU A 16 2.21 -12.22 7.76
C LEU A 16 1.03 -12.78 8.55
N VAL A 17 0.77 -12.20 9.71
CA VAL A 17 -0.54 -12.23 10.37
C VAL A 17 -1.15 -10.83 10.28
N LEU A 18 -2.39 -10.74 9.78
CA LEU A 18 -3.11 -9.47 9.68
C LEU A 18 -3.96 -9.25 10.94
N LEU A 19 -3.84 -8.08 11.55
CA LEU A 19 -4.67 -7.66 12.69
C LEU A 19 -5.85 -6.85 12.15
N GLN A 20 -7.04 -7.47 12.13
CA GLN A 20 -8.24 -6.90 11.49
C GLN A 20 -9.34 -6.48 12.46
N HIS A 21 -9.50 -7.12 13.58
CA HIS A 21 -10.38 -6.73 14.71
C HIS A 21 -11.70 -6.05 14.28
N GLY A 22 -12.57 -6.81 13.61
CA GLY A 22 -13.84 -6.31 13.06
C GLY A 22 -13.73 -5.72 11.64
N GLY A 23 -12.52 -5.46 11.16
CA GLY A 23 -12.27 -4.85 9.86
C GLY A 23 -12.53 -5.75 8.66
N LEU A 24 -12.71 -7.07 8.86
CA LEU A 24 -13.09 -7.95 7.74
C LEU A 24 -14.47 -7.64 7.17
N ALA A 25 -15.35 -7.06 7.95
CA ALA A 25 -16.72 -6.70 7.56
C ALA A 25 -16.97 -5.19 7.55
N SER A 26 -15.91 -4.36 7.58
CA SER A 26 -16.07 -2.90 7.64
C SER A 26 -15.01 -2.18 6.80
N LEU A 27 -15.29 -0.90 6.48
CA LEU A 27 -14.37 -0.05 5.73
C LEU A 27 -13.06 0.26 6.49
N THR A 28 -13.06 0.12 7.81
CA THR A 28 -11.84 0.31 8.62
C THR A 28 -10.77 -0.72 8.33
N GLY A 29 -11.16 -1.88 7.80
CA GLY A 29 -10.25 -2.98 7.44
C GLY A 29 -9.78 -2.98 5.99
N LYS A 30 -10.00 -1.92 5.24
CA LYS A 30 -9.72 -1.85 3.80
C LYS A 30 -8.28 -2.18 3.41
N THR A 31 -7.31 -1.80 4.24
CA THR A 31 -5.89 -2.11 3.99
C THR A 31 -5.64 -3.62 4.01
N GLY A 32 -6.08 -4.30 5.06
CA GLY A 32 -5.96 -5.76 5.16
C GLY A 32 -6.75 -6.49 4.09
N LEU A 33 -7.94 -6.01 3.75
CA LEU A 33 -8.74 -6.59 2.66
C LEU A 33 -8.03 -6.48 1.30
N ALA A 34 -7.39 -5.34 1.03
CA ALA A 34 -6.59 -5.17 -0.18
C ALA A 34 -5.39 -6.13 -0.21
N MET A 35 -4.72 -6.30 0.92
CA MET A 35 -3.62 -7.26 1.06
C MET A 35 -4.08 -8.70 0.82
N LEU A 36 -5.23 -9.08 1.37
CA LEU A 36 -5.83 -10.42 1.15
C LEU A 36 -6.17 -10.66 -0.32
N ARG A 37 -6.62 -9.63 -1.04
CA ARG A 37 -6.92 -9.74 -2.47
C ARG A 37 -5.69 -9.83 -3.35
N HIS A 38 -4.63 -9.08 -3.03
CA HIS A 38 -3.58 -8.76 -4.00
C HIS A 38 -2.16 -9.17 -3.59
N ARG A 39 -1.89 -9.38 -2.30
CA ARG A 39 -0.54 -9.76 -1.89
C ARG A 39 -0.18 -11.16 -2.38
N GLN A 40 0.92 -11.30 -3.11
CA GLN A 40 1.43 -12.57 -3.60
C GLN A 40 2.09 -13.40 -2.48
N GLY A 41 2.79 -12.74 -1.58
CA GLY A 41 3.46 -13.37 -0.46
C GLY A 41 2.49 -13.98 0.56
N PRO A 42 2.98 -14.83 1.48
CA PRO A 42 2.12 -15.56 2.38
C PRO A 42 1.44 -14.65 3.42
N ILE A 43 0.14 -14.87 3.61
CA ILE A 43 -0.63 -14.37 4.75
C ILE A 43 -1.12 -15.62 5.47
N VAL A 44 -0.57 -15.91 6.65
CA VAL A 44 -0.75 -17.19 7.30
C VAL A 44 -1.95 -17.23 8.25
N ALA A 45 -2.39 -16.08 8.74
CA ALA A 45 -3.57 -15.96 9.60
C ALA A 45 -4.12 -14.54 9.59
N VAL A 46 -5.39 -14.40 9.95
CA VAL A 46 -6.05 -13.13 10.22
C VAL A 46 -6.58 -13.17 11.64
N VAL A 47 -6.27 -12.15 12.45
CA VAL A 47 -6.85 -11.96 13.77
C VAL A 47 -8.08 -11.07 13.64
N ASP A 48 -9.24 -11.66 13.87
CA ASP A 48 -10.51 -10.93 13.94
C ASP A 48 -11.43 -11.67 14.92
N PRO A 49 -11.54 -11.21 16.19
CA PRO A 49 -12.35 -11.88 17.20
C PRO A 49 -13.81 -12.04 16.82
N ASP A 50 -14.37 -11.08 16.05
CA ASP A 50 -15.77 -11.10 15.65
C ASP A 50 -16.09 -12.21 14.64
N HIS A 51 -15.08 -12.72 13.94
CA HIS A 51 -15.26 -13.68 12.85
C HIS A 51 -14.40 -14.95 13.03
N ALA A 52 -13.86 -15.18 14.22
CA ALA A 52 -12.99 -16.33 14.46
C ALA A 52 -13.68 -17.65 14.11
N GLY A 53 -12.96 -18.52 13.40
CA GLY A 53 -13.45 -19.81 12.97
C GLY A 53 -14.31 -19.81 11.71
N GLN A 54 -14.64 -18.62 11.19
CA GLN A 54 -15.41 -18.49 9.95
C GLN A 54 -14.50 -18.52 8.72
N SER A 55 -15.06 -18.86 7.57
CA SER A 55 -14.36 -18.82 6.28
C SER A 55 -14.13 -17.38 5.83
N LEU A 56 -12.91 -17.06 5.44
CA LEU A 56 -12.58 -15.74 4.88
C LEU A 56 -13.47 -15.45 3.65
N GLN A 57 -13.67 -16.41 2.78
CA GLN A 57 -14.51 -16.26 1.59
C GLN A 57 -15.96 -15.95 1.93
N GLN A 58 -16.52 -16.60 2.94
CA GLN A 58 -17.90 -16.33 3.39
C GLN A 58 -18.04 -14.93 3.97
N ILE A 59 -17.03 -14.43 4.69
CA ILE A 59 -17.08 -13.10 5.30
C ILE A 59 -16.87 -12.01 4.24
N THR A 60 -15.89 -12.20 3.36
CA THR A 60 -15.35 -11.12 2.50
C THR A 60 -15.57 -11.33 1.00
N GLY A 61 -15.90 -12.55 0.57
CA GLY A 61 -15.92 -12.91 -0.85
C GLY A 61 -14.54 -13.12 -1.47
N ILE A 62 -13.47 -12.97 -0.70
CA ILE A 62 -12.09 -13.14 -1.19
C ILE A 62 -11.76 -14.63 -1.23
N ASP A 63 -11.38 -15.11 -2.41
CA ASP A 63 -10.98 -16.50 -2.62
C ASP A 63 -9.50 -16.67 -2.25
N ARG A 64 -9.25 -16.77 -0.95
CA ARG A 64 -7.92 -17.03 -0.39
C ARG A 64 -8.10 -17.86 0.89
N ASP A 65 -7.40 -18.97 0.97
CA ASP A 65 -7.49 -19.87 2.13
C ASP A 65 -6.56 -19.36 3.24
N VAL A 66 -7.12 -18.57 4.15
CA VAL A 66 -6.40 -18.02 5.31
C VAL A 66 -7.30 -18.21 6.55
N PRO A 67 -6.79 -18.85 7.62
CA PRO A 67 -7.57 -19.02 8.85
C PRO A 67 -7.83 -17.68 9.53
N VAL A 68 -9.04 -17.52 10.04
CA VAL A 68 -9.45 -16.38 10.88
C VAL A 68 -9.49 -16.85 12.31
N VAL A 69 -8.70 -16.23 13.17
CA VAL A 69 -8.53 -16.61 14.57
C VAL A 69 -8.91 -15.49 15.52
N ALA A 70 -9.15 -15.83 16.80
CA ALA A 70 -9.68 -14.89 17.78
C ALA A 70 -8.63 -13.90 18.33
N ASP A 71 -7.35 -14.30 18.40
CA ASP A 71 -6.30 -13.51 19.01
C ASP A 71 -4.92 -13.88 18.44
N LEU A 72 -3.92 -13.12 18.84
CA LEU A 72 -2.54 -13.35 18.40
C LEU A 72 -1.99 -14.70 18.85
N PRO A 73 -2.22 -15.16 20.11
CA PRO A 73 -1.75 -16.49 20.52
C PRO A 73 -2.23 -17.62 19.60
N ALA A 74 -3.50 -17.59 19.19
CA ALA A 74 -4.04 -18.57 18.25
C ALA A 74 -3.35 -18.48 16.86
N ALA A 75 -2.97 -17.29 16.42
CA ALA A 75 -2.28 -17.09 15.14
C ALA A 75 -0.86 -17.66 15.16
N MET A 76 -0.22 -17.77 16.32
CA MET A 76 1.16 -18.25 16.44
C MET A 76 1.31 -19.71 16.00
N ALA A 77 0.25 -20.51 16.01
CA ALA A 77 0.25 -21.88 15.47
C ALA A 77 0.60 -21.93 13.97
N PHE A 78 0.42 -20.83 13.23
CA PHE A 78 0.71 -20.71 11.80
C PHE A 78 2.07 -20.10 11.52
N ALA A 79 2.90 -19.92 12.54
CA ALA A 79 4.27 -19.45 12.44
C ALA A 79 4.45 -18.13 11.66
N PRO A 80 3.73 -17.05 12.00
CA PRO A 80 3.94 -15.74 11.38
C PRO A 80 5.32 -15.18 11.75
N GLU A 81 5.84 -14.30 10.90
CA GLU A 81 7.08 -13.54 11.14
C GLU A 81 6.78 -12.08 11.44
N VAL A 82 5.73 -11.54 10.85
CA VAL A 82 5.34 -10.13 10.94
C VAL A 82 3.86 -10.02 11.29
N ALA A 83 3.54 -9.18 12.26
CA ALA A 83 2.17 -8.70 12.46
C ALA A 83 1.99 -7.40 11.67
N VAL A 84 0.90 -7.33 10.91
CA VAL A 84 0.56 -6.15 10.11
C VAL A 84 -0.78 -5.60 10.58
N ILE A 85 -0.84 -4.30 10.85
CA ILE A 85 -2.09 -3.64 11.16
C ILE A 85 -2.84 -3.40 9.85
N GLY A 86 -3.89 -4.19 9.60
CA GLY A 86 -4.71 -4.12 8.40
C GLY A 86 -5.86 -3.10 8.50
N LEU A 87 -5.82 -2.25 9.51
CA LEU A 87 -6.84 -1.27 9.81
C LEU A 87 -6.41 0.13 9.34
N ALA A 88 -7.40 0.92 8.93
CA ALA A 88 -7.25 2.34 8.64
C ALA A 88 -8.35 3.10 9.41
N PRO A 89 -8.24 3.20 10.75
CA PRO A 89 -9.26 3.81 11.58
C PRO A 89 -9.29 5.33 11.39
N SER A 90 -10.43 5.93 11.68
CA SER A 90 -10.55 7.39 11.74
C SER A 90 -9.54 7.96 12.74
N GLY A 91 -8.85 9.04 12.34
CA GLY A 91 -7.81 9.66 13.16
C GLY A 91 -6.45 8.98 13.10
N GLY A 92 -6.32 7.81 12.46
CA GLY A 92 -5.03 7.15 12.21
C GLY A 92 -4.31 6.67 13.47
N ARG A 93 -5.02 6.48 14.58
CA ARG A 93 -4.49 6.03 15.87
C ARG A 93 -4.74 4.54 16.09
N LEU A 94 -3.86 3.89 16.85
CA LEU A 94 -4.04 2.50 17.24
C LEU A 94 -5.22 2.35 18.21
N PRO A 95 -6.28 1.60 17.84
CA PRO A 95 -7.40 1.35 18.75
C PRO A 95 -6.96 0.53 19.97
N ASP A 96 -7.53 0.84 21.14
CA ASP A 96 -7.14 0.17 22.40
C ASP A 96 -7.39 -1.33 22.34
N HIS A 97 -8.47 -1.79 21.71
CA HIS A 97 -8.80 -3.22 21.60
C HIS A 97 -7.84 -3.99 20.69
N VAL A 98 -7.11 -3.31 19.81
CA VAL A 98 -6.07 -3.92 18.95
C VAL A 98 -4.73 -3.99 19.68
N ARG A 99 -4.48 -3.05 20.57
CA ARG A 99 -3.21 -2.89 21.27
C ARG A 99 -2.75 -4.16 22.00
N ARG A 100 -3.68 -4.91 22.58
CA ARG A 100 -3.39 -6.19 23.25
C ARG A 100 -2.67 -7.15 22.30
N ASP A 101 -3.18 -7.34 21.09
CA ASP A 101 -2.59 -8.28 20.14
C ASP A 101 -1.30 -7.73 19.52
N VAL A 102 -1.17 -6.42 19.39
CA VAL A 102 0.10 -5.80 19.00
C VAL A 102 1.19 -6.08 20.03
N LEU A 103 0.90 -5.89 21.31
CA LEU A 103 1.84 -6.21 22.40
C LEU A 103 2.17 -7.70 22.43
N ALA A 104 1.18 -8.56 22.28
CA ALA A 104 1.39 -10.01 22.23
C ALA A 104 2.29 -10.40 21.06
N ALA A 105 2.12 -9.79 19.90
CA ALA A 105 2.96 -10.02 18.72
C ALA A 105 4.40 -9.65 19.00
N LEU A 106 4.64 -8.45 19.51
CA LEU A 106 6.00 -7.98 19.81
C LEU A 106 6.69 -8.86 20.87
N ARG A 107 5.97 -9.20 21.95
CA ARG A 107 6.49 -10.08 23.01
C ARG A 107 6.76 -11.50 22.53
N SER A 108 6.05 -11.95 21.51
CA SER A 108 6.23 -13.26 20.89
C SER A 108 7.39 -13.28 19.87
N GLY A 109 8.09 -12.16 19.67
CA GLY A 109 9.23 -12.08 18.78
C GLY A 109 8.88 -11.81 17.33
N LEU A 110 7.69 -11.29 17.03
CA LEU A 110 7.34 -10.86 15.68
C LEU A 110 7.86 -9.46 15.39
N HIS A 111 8.08 -9.19 14.12
CA HIS A 111 8.15 -7.82 13.60
C HIS A 111 6.75 -7.22 13.56
N LEU A 112 6.67 -5.90 13.46
CA LEU A 112 5.40 -5.17 13.31
C LEU A 112 5.48 -4.19 12.14
N ALA A 113 4.48 -4.20 11.28
CA ALA A 113 4.30 -3.22 10.21
C ALA A 113 3.00 -2.44 10.40
N SER A 114 3.07 -1.14 10.24
CA SER A 114 1.94 -0.23 10.46
C SER A 114 1.91 0.88 9.41
N GLY A 115 0.74 1.10 8.82
CA GLY A 115 0.43 2.26 7.99
C GLY A 115 -0.39 3.33 8.71
N LEU A 116 -0.49 3.28 10.04
CA LEU A 116 -1.18 4.30 10.83
C LEU A 116 -0.47 5.64 10.77
N HIS A 117 -1.20 6.74 10.98
CA HIS A 117 -0.59 8.07 11.10
C HIS A 117 0.28 8.19 12.35
N THR A 118 -0.13 7.53 13.44
CA THR A 118 0.68 7.48 14.68
C THR A 118 1.89 6.57 14.47
N GLN A 119 3.07 7.05 14.86
CA GLN A 119 4.31 6.29 14.77
C GLN A 119 4.41 5.33 15.95
N LEU A 120 4.24 4.04 15.70
CA LEU A 120 4.21 3.02 16.76
C LEU A 120 5.60 2.73 17.34
N ALA A 121 6.66 2.94 16.57
CA ALA A 121 8.03 2.79 17.07
C ALA A 121 8.39 3.81 18.15
N GLU A 122 7.66 4.92 18.23
CA GLU A 122 7.85 5.97 19.24
C GLU A 122 7.00 5.75 20.48
N ASP A 123 6.09 4.78 20.48
CA ASP A 123 5.28 4.42 21.64
C ASP A 123 6.16 3.69 22.65
N PRO A 124 6.31 4.20 23.89
CA PRO A 124 7.24 3.61 24.86
C PRO A 124 6.90 2.16 25.26
N GLU A 125 5.62 1.83 25.38
CA GLU A 125 5.17 0.50 25.71
C GLU A 125 5.48 -0.50 24.60
N LEU A 126 5.19 -0.10 23.34
CA LEU A 126 5.47 -0.95 22.18
C LEU A 126 6.97 -1.10 21.95
N ALA A 127 7.72 -0.02 22.08
CA ALA A 127 9.18 -0.07 21.95
C ALA A 127 9.81 -1.01 23.01
N SER A 128 9.29 -0.99 24.23
CA SER A 128 9.75 -1.89 25.32
C SER A 128 9.37 -3.35 25.07
N ALA A 129 8.25 -3.60 24.40
CA ALA A 129 7.79 -4.98 24.11
C ALA A 129 8.53 -5.60 22.92
N ARG A 130 9.15 -4.80 22.08
CA ARG A 130 9.89 -5.26 20.90
C ARG A 130 11.10 -6.08 21.33
N CYS A 131 11.25 -7.28 20.79
CA CYS A 131 12.42 -8.12 21.00
C CYS A 131 13.64 -7.57 20.22
N ALA A 132 14.83 -7.89 20.69
CA ALA A 132 16.06 -7.55 19.97
C ALA A 132 16.03 -8.11 18.54
N ASP A 133 16.62 -7.38 17.61
CA ASP A 133 16.68 -7.75 16.18
C ASP A 133 15.33 -7.85 15.47
N ARG A 134 14.27 -7.33 16.10
CA ARG A 134 12.97 -7.17 15.46
C ARG A 134 12.71 -5.70 15.21
N TRP A 135 12.06 -5.41 14.08
CA TRP A 135 11.74 -4.03 13.70
C TRP A 135 10.26 -3.72 13.92
N ILE A 136 9.99 -2.44 14.15
CA ILE A 136 8.67 -1.83 14.01
C ILE A 136 8.78 -0.89 12.80
N TRP A 137 8.07 -1.21 11.73
CA TRP A 137 8.08 -0.44 10.51
C TRP A 137 6.81 0.41 10.42
N ASP A 138 6.99 1.69 10.65
CA ASP A 138 5.97 2.72 10.42
C ASP A 138 6.16 3.25 9.00
N LEU A 139 5.43 2.68 8.04
CA LEU A 139 5.67 2.98 6.62
C LEU A 139 5.25 4.39 6.21
N ARG A 140 4.38 5.03 7.00
CA ARG A 140 3.88 6.38 6.72
C ARG A 140 4.85 7.42 7.27
N ARG A 141 6.02 7.49 6.65
CA ARG A 141 7.10 8.43 7.00
C ARG A 141 7.74 8.98 5.73
N GLU A 142 8.24 10.22 5.85
CA GLU A 142 9.08 10.78 4.81
C GLU A 142 10.42 10.03 4.79
N PRO A 143 10.89 9.59 3.60
CA PRO A 143 12.19 8.92 3.48
C PRO A 143 13.34 9.82 3.93
N ALA A 144 14.34 9.23 4.60
CA ALA A 144 15.55 9.95 4.98
C ALA A 144 16.31 10.40 3.72
N GLY A 145 16.82 11.63 3.76
CA GLY A 145 17.63 12.17 2.67
C GLY A 145 16.85 12.53 1.41
N VAL A 146 15.51 12.58 1.48
CA VAL A 146 14.67 12.98 0.36
C VAL A 146 15.02 14.41 -0.09
N GLY A 147 15.09 14.61 -1.39
CA GLY A 147 15.37 15.91 -2.01
C GLY A 147 14.34 16.27 -3.06
N VAL A 148 14.61 17.35 -3.79
CA VAL A 148 13.76 17.76 -4.92
C VAL A 148 13.98 16.85 -6.12
N ALA A 149 12.94 16.67 -6.93
CA ALA A 149 13.05 15.90 -8.17
C ALA A 149 13.94 16.62 -9.19
N GLN A 150 14.66 15.84 -9.99
CA GLN A 150 15.55 16.30 -11.04
C GLN A 150 15.27 15.62 -12.38
N ALA A 151 14.07 15.10 -12.57
CA ALA A 151 13.67 14.36 -13.78
C ALA A 151 14.60 13.16 -14.10
N ARG A 152 15.24 12.56 -13.09
CA ARG A 152 16.19 11.46 -13.31
C ARG A 152 15.54 10.21 -13.89
N ALA A 153 14.26 9.97 -13.60
CA ALA A 153 13.55 8.82 -14.15
C ALA A 153 13.40 8.89 -15.67
N ALA A 154 13.48 10.10 -16.28
CA ALA A 154 13.44 10.27 -17.73
C ALA A 154 14.63 9.59 -18.45
N GLN A 155 15.72 9.32 -17.72
CA GLN A 155 16.91 8.65 -18.26
C GLN A 155 16.81 7.12 -18.23
N LEU A 156 15.78 6.57 -17.59
CA LEU A 156 15.58 5.13 -17.52
C LEU A 156 15.18 4.57 -18.88
N GLU A 157 15.75 3.42 -19.22
CA GLU A 157 15.41 2.74 -20.47
C GLU A 157 14.13 1.91 -20.38
N CYS A 158 13.78 1.42 -19.18
CA CYS A 158 12.56 0.65 -18.97
C CYS A 158 11.30 1.52 -19.11
N HIS A 159 10.18 0.88 -19.38
CA HIS A 159 8.88 1.55 -19.44
C HIS A 159 8.41 1.93 -18.03
N ARG A 160 7.74 3.08 -17.94
CA ARG A 160 7.15 3.56 -16.69
C ARG A 160 5.69 3.91 -16.95
N LEU A 161 4.78 3.20 -16.31
CA LEU A 161 3.35 3.43 -16.44
C LEU A 161 2.80 3.98 -15.12
N LEU A 162 2.15 5.13 -15.20
CA LEU A 162 1.48 5.76 -14.07
C LEU A 162 -0.04 5.63 -14.24
N ALA A 163 -0.73 5.12 -13.22
CA ALA A 163 -2.18 5.16 -13.17
C ALA A 163 -2.66 6.55 -12.78
N VAL A 164 -3.57 7.11 -13.57
CA VAL A 164 -4.26 8.37 -13.28
C VAL A 164 -5.77 8.14 -13.32
N GLY A 165 -6.53 8.91 -12.56
CA GLY A 165 -7.96 8.72 -12.46
C GLY A 165 -8.74 9.98 -12.74
N THR A 166 -9.97 9.82 -13.20
CA THR A 166 -10.91 10.94 -13.37
C THR A 166 -11.46 11.41 -12.03
N ASP A 167 -11.52 10.52 -11.05
CA ASP A 167 -11.91 10.81 -9.68
C ASP A 167 -11.05 10.02 -8.71
N MET A 168 -11.20 10.28 -7.41
CA MET A 168 -10.60 9.49 -6.34
C MET A 168 -11.32 8.15 -6.20
N ALA A 169 -10.64 7.13 -5.69
CA ALA A 169 -11.22 5.81 -5.39
C ALA A 169 -11.90 5.13 -6.61
N VAL A 170 -11.37 5.31 -7.81
CA VAL A 170 -11.90 4.67 -9.03
C VAL A 170 -11.27 3.31 -9.36
N GLY A 171 -10.30 2.84 -8.54
CA GLY A 171 -9.66 1.53 -8.72
C GLY A 171 -8.28 1.56 -9.36
N LYS A 172 -7.54 2.66 -9.21
CA LYS A 172 -6.17 2.79 -9.77
C LYS A 172 -5.21 1.71 -9.30
N MET A 173 -5.22 1.39 -8.00
CA MET A 173 -4.35 0.35 -7.45
C MET A 173 -4.68 -1.02 -8.03
N SER A 174 -5.96 -1.39 -8.04
CA SER A 174 -6.41 -2.69 -8.57
C SER A 174 -6.08 -2.83 -10.06
N ALA A 175 -6.23 -1.76 -10.84
CA ALA A 175 -5.87 -1.77 -12.26
C ALA A 175 -4.36 -1.99 -12.47
N CYS A 176 -3.52 -1.31 -11.70
CA CYS A 176 -2.07 -1.51 -11.75
C CYS A 176 -1.67 -2.93 -11.35
N LEU A 177 -2.27 -3.48 -10.30
CA LEU A 177 -1.96 -4.83 -9.82
C LEU A 177 -2.43 -5.90 -10.82
N ALA A 178 -3.54 -5.68 -11.51
CA ALA A 178 -3.97 -6.55 -12.59
C ALA A 178 -2.97 -6.56 -13.76
N LEU A 179 -2.38 -5.40 -14.07
CA LEU A 179 -1.33 -5.31 -15.10
C LEU A 179 -0.04 -6.01 -14.64
N LEU A 180 0.32 -5.88 -13.37
CA LEU A 180 1.47 -6.60 -12.80
C LEU A 180 1.30 -8.11 -12.96
N GLU A 181 0.13 -8.64 -12.59
CA GLU A 181 -0.18 -10.06 -12.76
C GLU A 181 -0.12 -10.48 -14.23
N ALA A 182 -0.68 -9.69 -15.13
CA ALA A 182 -0.64 -9.97 -16.56
C ALA A 182 0.80 -9.97 -17.12
N ALA A 183 1.65 -9.08 -16.64
CA ALA A 183 3.08 -9.05 -17.00
C ALA A 183 3.79 -10.30 -16.51
N GLU A 184 3.55 -10.72 -15.28
CA GLU A 184 4.12 -11.93 -14.69
C GLU A 184 3.72 -13.17 -15.48
N LEU A 185 2.43 -13.31 -15.86
CA LEU A 185 1.94 -14.41 -16.68
C LEU A 185 2.60 -14.46 -18.06
N ARG A 186 3.07 -13.35 -18.57
CA ARG A 186 3.79 -13.25 -19.85
C ARG A 186 5.30 -13.25 -19.69
N SER A 187 5.79 -13.55 -18.51
CA SER A 187 7.23 -13.52 -18.17
C SER A 187 7.90 -12.20 -18.50
N ARG A 188 7.16 -11.10 -18.44
CA ARG A 188 7.69 -9.75 -18.62
C ARG A 188 8.13 -9.19 -17.28
N PRO A 189 9.41 -8.81 -17.12
CA PRO A 189 9.87 -8.21 -15.86
C PRO A 189 9.08 -6.94 -15.53
N ALA A 190 8.46 -6.92 -14.37
CA ALA A 190 7.67 -5.78 -13.91
C ALA A 190 7.79 -5.61 -12.41
N ARG A 191 7.73 -4.37 -11.95
CA ARG A 191 7.72 -4.02 -10.53
C ARG A 191 6.69 -2.97 -10.25
N PHE A 192 6.05 -3.08 -9.10
CA PHE A 192 5.02 -2.16 -8.64
C PHE A 192 5.60 -1.21 -7.59
N VAL A 193 5.32 0.07 -7.73
CA VAL A 193 5.66 1.11 -6.76
C VAL A 193 4.37 1.56 -6.08
N GLY A 194 4.20 1.23 -4.80
CA GLY A 194 3.09 1.70 -3.99
C GLY A 194 3.29 3.15 -3.57
N THR A 195 2.21 3.92 -3.52
CA THR A 195 2.22 5.32 -3.09
C THR A 195 1.26 5.59 -1.94
N GLY A 196 0.52 4.58 -1.52
CA GLY A 196 -0.29 4.52 -0.33
C GLY A 196 0.03 3.27 0.49
N GLN A 197 -0.51 3.19 1.72
CA GLN A 197 -0.17 2.11 2.64
C GLN A 197 -0.47 0.71 2.09
N ALA A 198 -1.64 0.51 1.49
CA ALA A 198 -2.02 -0.80 0.97
C ALA A 198 -1.07 -1.26 -0.15
N GLY A 199 -0.78 -0.43 -1.12
CA GLY A 199 0.13 -0.75 -2.21
C GLY A 199 1.54 -1.08 -1.73
N ILE A 200 2.05 -0.34 -0.75
CA ILE A 200 3.37 -0.60 -0.15
C ILE A 200 3.38 -1.94 0.60
N LEU A 201 2.36 -2.23 1.39
CA LEU A 201 2.25 -3.49 2.14
C LEU A 201 2.03 -4.70 1.22
N ILE A 202 1.44 -4.50 0.06
CA ILE A 202 1.25 -5.55 -0.95
C ILE A 202 2.55 -5.86 -1.67
N SER A 203 3.25 -4.83 -2.15
CA SER A 203 4.42 -4.99 -3.03
C SER A 203 5.76 -5.02 -2.30
N GLY A 204 5.84 -4.44 -1.11
CA GLY A 204 7.10 -4.23 -0.42
C GLY A 204 7.96 -3.11 -1.04
N GLU A 205 7.38 -2.28 -1.89
CA GLU A 205 8.08 -1.19 -2.59
C GLU A 205 7.21 0.08 -2.62
N GLY A 206 7.83 1.23 -2.44
CA GLY A 206 7.15 2.49 -2.63
C GLY A 206 7.42 3.54 -1.57
N VAL A 207 6.58 4.55 -1.55
CA VAL A 207 6.63 5.66 -0.60
C VAL A 207 5.22 6.14 -0.28
N ALA A 208 4.92 6.31 1.01
CA ALA A 208 3.65 6.89 1.45
C ALA A 208 3.64 8.39 1.13
N LEU A 209 3.04 8.75 0.01
CA LEU A 209 3.14 10.10 -0.55
C LEU A 209 2.52 11.16 0.36
N ASP A 210 1.47 10.82 1.10
CA ASP A 210 0.81 11.73 2.04
C ASP A 210 1.64 12.03 3.30
N ALA A 211 2.74 11.32 3.52
CA ALA A 211 3.68 11.59 4.61
C ALA A 211 4.88 12.45 4.18
N VAL A 212 4.97 12.79 2.91
CA VAL A 212 6.10 13.55 2.36
C VAL A 212 5.73 15.02 2.23
N ARG A 213 6.63 15.91 2.66
CA ARG A 213 6.46 17.34 2.46
C ARG A 213 6.30 17.66 0.97
N VAL A 214 5.42 18.60 0.64
CA VAL A 214 5.02 18.86 -0.74
C VAL A 214 6.20 19.20 -1.66
N ASP A 215 7.20 19.90 -1.17
CA ASP A 215 8.39 20.26 -1.95
C ASP A 215 9.25 19.05 -2.34
N TYR A 216 9.14 17.97 -1.59
CA TYR A 216 9.92 16.75 -1.79
C TYR A 216 9.08 15.57 -2.32
N ALA A 217 7.80 15.79 -2.56
CA ALA A 217 6.91 14.72 -3.00
C ALA A 217 7.36 14.10 -4.34
N ALA A 218 7.64 14.94 -5.32
CA ALA A 218 8.14 14.46 -6.61
C ALA A 218 9.51 13.78 -6.48
N GLY A 219 10.40 14.29 -5.62
CA GLY A 219 11.70 13.68 -5.35
C GLY A 219 11.61 12.32 -4.70
N ALA A 220 10.65 12.14 -3.78
CA ALA A 220 10.40 10.85 -3.13
C ALA A 220 9.88 9.81 -4.13
N VAL A 221 8.96 10.20 -5.03
CA VAL A 221 8.49 9.35 -6.12
C VAL A 221 9.64 8.97 -7.06
N GLU A 222 10.44 9.95 -7.46
CA GLU A 222 11.62 9.72 -8.31
C GLU A 222 12.55 8.68 -7.71
N ALA A 223 12.90 8.82 -6.43
CA ALA A 223 13.76 7.87 -5.73
C ALA A 223 13.15 6.46 -5.70
N ALA A 224 11.86 6.34 -5.43
CA ALA A 224 11.18 5.05 -5.42
C ALA A 224 11.16 4.39 -6.81
N VAL A 225 10.92 5.16 -7.85
CA VAL A 225 10.95 4.67 -9.25
C VAL A 225 12.33 4.21 -9.64
N LEU A 226 13.38 4.97 -9.29
CA LEU A 226 14.77 4.59 -9.57
C LEU A 226 15.15 3.28 -8.86
N ARG A 227 14.72 3.10 -7.60
CA ARG A 227 14.95 1.83 -6.88
C ARG A 227 14.24 0.66 -7.56
N ALA A 228 12.97 0.84 -7.92
CA ALA A 228 12.20 -0.20 -8.59
C ALA A 228 12.76 -0.57 -9.96
N ALA A 229 13.32 0.41 -10.68
CA ALA A 229 13.91 0.21 -12.00
C ALA A 229 15.29 -0.47 -11.96
N ALA A 230 15.94 -0.49 -10.81
CA ALA A 230 17.30 -1.04 -10.69
C ALA A 230 17.32 -2.51 -11.11
N GLY A 231 18.16 -2.83 -12.09
CA GLY A 231 18.28 -4.19 -12.62
C GLY A 231 17.18 -4.63 -13.58
N LEU A 232 16.20 -3.79 -13.88
CA LEU A 232 15.21 -4.09 -14.92
C LEU A 232 15.82 -3.97 -16.32
N PRO A 233 15.49 -4.91 -17.23
CA PRO A 233 15.89 -4.78 -18.63
C PRO A 233 15.13 -3.65 -19.32
N ARG A 234 15.54 -3.29 -20.55
CA ARG A 234 14.92 -2.25 -21.36
C ARG A 234 13.42 -2.47 -21.60
N ASP A 235 13.00 -3.71 -21.78
CA ASP A 235 11.59 -4.09 -21.94
C ASP A 235 10.87 -4.30 -20.61
N GLY A 236 11.54 -4.06 -19.49
CA GLY A 236 10.94 -4.12 -18.17
C GLY A 236 9.95 -2.98 -17.94
N LEU A 237 9.10 -3.13 -16.93
CA LEU A 237 7.99 -2.24 -16.65
C LEU A 237 7.98 -1.85 -15.17
N VAL A 238 7.95 -0.55 -14.90
CA VAL A 238 7.63 -0.01 -13.57
C VAL A 238 6.19 0.48 -13.60
N LEU A 239 5.37 -0.08 -12.72
CA LEU A 239 3.97 0.28 -12.54
C LEU A 239 3.84 1.14 -11.30
N VAL A 240 3.46 2.40 -11.45
CA VAL A 240 3.34 3.35 -10.33
C VAL A 240 1.88 3.53 -9.96
N GLU A 241 1.57 3.27 -8.69
CA GLU A 241 0.23 3.48 -8.14
C GLU A 241 -0.12 4.97 -8.17
N GLY A 242 -1.26 5.30 -8.79
CA GLY A 242 -1.78 6.66 -8.77
C GLY A 242 -2.47 7.00 -7.45
N GLN A 243 -2.32 8.23 -7.03
CA GLN A 243 -3.03 8.82 -5.91
C GLN A 243 -3.81 10.05 -6.38
N GLY A 244 -4.92 10.33 -5.72
CA GLY A 244 -5.72 11.49 -6.06
C GLY A 244 -6.47 11.32 -7.39
N SER A 245 -6.64 12.41 -8.10
CA SER A 245 -7.47 12.50 -9.29
C SER A 245 -7.00 13.63 -10.21
N LEU A 246 -7.30 13.53 -11.49
CA LEU A 246 -7.09 14.62 -12.44
C LEU A 246 -8.12 15.74 -12.24
N CYS A 247 -9.35 15.40 -11.84
CA CYS A 247 -10.50 16.30 -11.87
C CYS A 247 -11.03 16.73 -10.50
N HIS A 248 -10.67 16.02 -9.44
CA HIS A 248 -11.14 16.35 -8.09
C HIS A 248 -10.39 17.58 -7.55
N PRO A 249 -11.10 18.60 -7.05
CA PRO A 249 -10.48 19.85 -6.61
C PRO A 249 -9.55 19.72 -5.41
N ALA A 250 -9.71 18.68 -4.59
CA ALA A 250 -8.85 18.44 -3.43
C ALA A 250 -7.61 17.60 -3.77
N SER A 251 -7.45 17.17 -5.01
CA SER A 251 -6.32 16.32 -5.40
C SER A 251 -5.04 17.13 -5.54
N THR A 252 -3.98 16.69 -4.86
CA THR A 252 -2.65 17.32 -4.89
C THR A 252 -1.56 16.37 -5.34
N ALA A 253 -1.86 15.09 -5.46
CA ALA A 253 -0.85 14.05 -5.64
C ALA A 253 -0.45 13.79 -7.09
N THR A 254 -1.33 14.07 -8.06
CA THR A 254 -1.10 13.69 -9.46
C THR A 254 0.14 14.36 -10.06
N LEU A 255 0.35 15.65 -9.79
CA LEU A 255 1.49 16.38 -10.35
C LEU A 255 2.85 15.88 -9.84
N PRO A 256 3.06 15.66 -8.53
CA PRO A 256 4.27 15.03 -8.02
C PRO A 256 4.52 13.64 -8.61
N LEU A 257 3.46 12.85 -8.79
CA LEU A 257 3.57 11.53 -9.41
C LEU A 257 4.02 11.59 -10.86
N LEU A 258 3.49 12.51 -11.65
CA LEU A 258 3.93 12.74 -13.02
C LEU A 258 5.39 13.18 -13.09
N ARG A 259 5.78 14.13 -12.25
CA ARG A 259 7.15 14.68 -12.24
C ARG A 259 8.18 13.66 -11.75
N GLY A 260 7.88 12.90 -10.74
CA GLY A 260 8.80 11.90 -10.20
C GLY A 260 8.90 10.65 -11.08
N THR A 261 7.80 10.23 -11.66
CA THR A 261 7.75 9.01 -12.49
C THR A 261 8.33 9.24 -13.88
N GLN A 262 8.16 10.43 -14.48
CA GLN A 262 8.49 10.69 -15.88
C GLN A 262 7.93 9.55 -16.75
N PRO A 263 6.59 9.36 -16.77
CA PRO A 263 5.99 8.16 -17.34
C PRO A 263 6.16 8.11 -18.87
N THR A 264 6.33 6.89 -19.38
CA THR A 264 6.29 6.59 -20.82
C THR A 264 4.88 6.29 -21.30
N ALA A 265 3.98 5.98 -20.35
CA ALA A 265 2.56 5.75 -20.62
C ALA A 265 1.72 6.09 -19.38
N LEU A 266 0.49 6.48 -19.61
CA LEU A 266 -0.52 6.70 -18.57
C LEU A 266 -1.62 5.67 -18.71
N LEU A 267 -2.08 5.14 -17.56
CA LEU A 267 -3.27 4.33 -17.47
C LEU A 267 -4.39 5.20 -16.91
N LEU A 268 -5.32 5.61 -17.75
CA LEU A 268 -6.50 6.35 -17.29
C LEU A 268 -7.54 5.39 -16.75
N VAL A 269 -7.90 5.57 -15.48
CA VAL A 269 -8.92 4.78 -14.81
C VAL A 269 -10.16 5.63 -14.57
N HIS A 270 -11.30 5.11 -15.01
CA HIS A 270 -12.58 5.79 -14.93
C HIS A 270 -13.67 4.80 -14.52
N ARG A 271 -14.59 5.24 -13.65
CA ARG A 271 -15.76 4.44 -13.30
C ARG A 271 -16.83 4.61 -14.37
N ALA A 272 -17.22 3.51 -15.03
CA ALA A 272 -18.23 3.53 -16.08
C ALA A 272 -19.53 4.20 -15.61
N GLY A 273 -20.05 5.12 -16.42
CA GLY A 273 -21.29 5.82 -16.13
C GLY A 273 -21.18 7.01 -15.16
N GLN A 274 -20.01 7.25 -14.58
CA GLN A 274 -19.81 8.41 -13.71
C GLN A 274 -19.70 9.70 -14.53
N SER A 275 -20.53 10.69 -14.19
CA SER A 275 -20.60 11.97 -14.92
C SER A 275 -20.21 13.19 -14.08
N THR A 276 -20.10 13.02 -12.77
CA THR A 276 -19.70 14.09 -11.83
C THR A 276 -18.72 13.51 -10.80
N ILE A 277 -17.99 14.40 -10.14
CA ILE A 277 -17.15 14.02 -8.99
C ILE A 277 -18.06 13.45 -7.90
N GLU A 278 -17.67 12.33 -7.30
CA GLU A 278 -18.41 11.69 -6.23
C GLU A 278 -18.63 12.67 -5.07
N ARG A 279 -19.87 12.79 -4.59
CA ARG A 279 -20.31 13.72 -3.54
C ARG A 279 -20.16 15.21 -3.89
N MET A 280 -19.83 15.53 -5.12
CA MET A 280 -19.74 16.90 -5.62
C MET A 280 -20.50 17.02 -6.95
N PRO A 281 -21.84 16.92 -6.96
CA PRO A 281 -22.63 16.88 -8.21
C PRO A 281 -22.55 18.18 -9.01
N GLN A 282 -22.07 19.27 -8.41
CA GLN A 282 -21.83 20.54 -9.08
C GLN A 282 -20.56 20.53 -9.96
N ILE A 283 -19.72 19.52 -9.84
CA ILE A 283 -18.46 19.40 -10.63
C ILE A 283 -18.65 18.29 -11.65
N PRO A 284 -18.88 18.62 -12.91
CA PRO A 284 -18.96 17.61 -13.97
C PRO A 284 -17.58 17.03 -14.28
N LEU A 285 -17.54 15.74 -14.63
CA LEU A 285 -16.36 15.15 -15.23
C LEU A 285 -16.31 15.54 -16.72
N PRO A 286 -15.10 15.81 -17.26
CA PRO A 286 -14.95 16.08 -18.69
C PRO A 286 -15.26 14.82 -19.49
N ASP A 287 -15.54 15.01 -20.78
CA ASP A 287 -15.59 13.88 -21.72
C ASP A 287 -14.20 13.22 -21.76
N LEU A 288 -14.16 11.89 -21.69
CA LEU A 288 -12.89 11.15 -21.71
C LEU A 288 -12.05 11.46 -22.96
N ARG A 289 -12.70 11.77 -24.07
CA ARG A 289 -12.03 12.17 -25.31
C ARG A 289 -11.26 13.49 -25.16
N ASP A 290 -11.67 14.35 -24.25
CA ASP A 290 -10.96 15.60 -23.96
C ASP A 290 -9.74 15.40 -23.07
N LEU A 291 -9.67 14.28 -22.34
CA LEU A 291 -8.53 13.92 -21.48
C LEU A 291 -7.45 13.15 -22.23
N VAL A 292 -7.81 12.48 -23.31
CA VAL A 292 -6.89 11.66 -24.11
C VAL A 292 -6.67 12.36 -25.44
N PRO A 293 -5.51 12.97 -25.69
CA PRO A 293 -5.20 13.55 -27.00
C PRO A 293 -5.27 12.48 -28.09
N THR A 294 -5.93 12.81 -29.19
CA THR A 294 -5.98 11.96 -30.37
C THR A 294 -4.65 12.02 -31.13
#